data_766fb6b5cf3a85557022ae5f9cdf6876
#
_entry.id   766fb6b5cf3a85557022ae5f9cdf6876
#
_cell.length_a   1.000
_cell.length_b   1.000
_cell.length_c   1.000
_cell.angle_alpha   90.00
_cell.angle_beta   90.00
_cell.angle_gamma   90.00
#
_symmetry.space_group_name_H-M   'P 1'
#
loop_
_entity.id
_entity.type
_entity.pdbx_description
1 polymer ?
#
loop_
_entity_poly.entity_id
_entity_poly.type
_entity_poly.pdbx_seq_one_letter_code
_entity_poly.pdbx_strand_id
1 'polypeptide(L)'
;MNNLMNPNYPEGRNLFNKKNILITAAAGSGIGFSTSKRFLEEGANIFISDVHQGRLDEAINNLRKLDMGEVNGCLCDVTNDEEIEMMFNAALKCYPHLNAVINNAGLGGESLLENMSNDAWDLVMNVTLNGAMKIMRAAIPVLKESQGVIVNNASVLG
;
A
#
# COMPACT_ATOMS: atom_id res chain seq x y z
N MET A 1 19.87 29.13 -18.21
CA MET A 1 18.96 28.28 -17.44
C MET A 1 18.90 26.96 -18.16
N ASN A 2 19.52 25.91 -17.64
CA ASN A 2 19.47 24.59 -18.26
C ASN A 2 18.02 24.08 -18.12
N ASN A 3 17.33 23.91 -19.25
CA ASN A 3 16.11 23.12 -19.32
C ASN A 3 16.49 21.67 -18.97
N LEU A 4 16.40 21.31 -17.70
CA LEU A 4 16.38 19.91 -17.28
C LEU A 4 15.09 19.33 -17.86
N MET A 5 15.17 18.69 -19.02
CA MET A 5 14.06 17.92 -19.53
C MET A 5 13.74 16.86 -18.49
N ASN A 6 12.50 16.80 -18.04
CA ASN A 6 12.05 15.67 -17.21
C ASN A 6 12.34 14.39 -18.02
N PRO A 7 12.95 13.39 -17.39
CA PRO A 7 13.19 12.12 -18.08
C PRO A 7 11.83 11.53 -18.54
N ASN A 8 11.85 10.87 -19.68
CA ASN A 8 10.67 10.14 -20.15
C ASN A 8 10.23 9.13 -19.08
N TYR A 9 8.93 9.02 -18.89
CA TYR A 9 8.39 7.98 -17.98
C TYR A 9 8.82 6.60 -18.50
N PRO A 10 9.43 5.75 -17.66
CA PRO A 10 10.01 4.50 -18.10
C PRO A 10 8.91 3.50 -18.51
N GLU A 11 9.06 2.85 -19.64
CA GLU A 11 8.20 1.74 -20.06
C GLU A 11 8.32 0.55 -19.09
N GLY A 12 7.23 -0.23 -18.96
CA GLY A 12 7.23 -1.47 -18.19
C GLY A 12 8.07 -2.56 -18.86
N ARG A 13 8.77 -3.36 -18.05
CA ARG A 13 9.65 -4.45 -18.52
C ARG A 13 9.17 -5.82 -18.06
N ASN A 14 7.95 -5.91 -17.53
CA ASN A 14 7.36 -7.14 -16.99
C ASN A 14 8.16 -7.75 -15.83
N LEU A 15 8.78 -6.92 -14.99
CA LEU A 15 9.61 -7.38 -13.86
C LEU A 15 8.80 -8.13 -12.81
N PHE A 16 7.50 -7.87 -12.73
CA PHE A 16 6.58 -8.47 -11.76
C PHE A 16 5.47 -9.29 -12.42
N ASN A 17 5.73 -9.82 -13.63
CA ASN A 17 4.75 -10.61 -14.37
C ASN A 17 4.14 -11.73 -13.49
N LYS A 18 2.81 -11.72 -13.37
CA LYS A 18 2.01 -12.66 -12.56
C LYS A 18 2.36 -12.69 -11.06
N LYS A 19 3.03 -11.66 -10.53
CA LYS A 19 3.24 -11.49 -9.10
C LYS A 19 2.02 -10.82 -8.48
N ASN A 20 1.65 -11.24 -7.27
CA ASN A 20 0.51 -10.70 -6.52
C ASN A 20 1.03 -9.82 -5.38
N ILE A 21 0.67 -8.55 -5.41
CA ILE A 21 1.20 -7.52 -4.52
C ILE A 21 0.06 -6.90 -3.72
N LEU A 22 0.20 -6.86 -2.40
CA LEU A 22 -0.71 -6.12 -1.52
C LEU A 22 -0.08 -4.78 -1.13
N ILE A 23 -0.85 -3.69 -1.23
CA ILE A 23 -0.38 -2.33 -0.91
C ILE A 23 -1.38 -1.65 0.01
N THR A 24 -0.92 -1.19 1.19
CA THR A 24 -1.77 -0.46 2.15
C THR A 24 -1.79 1.04 1.88
N ALA A 25 -2.90 1.72 2.22
CA ALA A 25 -3.13 3.16 1.98
C ALA A 25 -2.82 3.56 0.53
N ALA A 26 -3.39 2.82 -0.43
CA ALA A 26 -3.08 2.95 -1.84
C ALA A 26 -4.12 3.72 -2.65
N ALA A 27 -5.11 4.32 -2.00
CA ALA A 27 -6.09 5.19 -2.65
C ALA A 27 -5.58 6.65 -2.75
N GLY A 28 -6.24 7.42 -3.60
CA GLY A 28 -5.89 8.82 -3.84
C GLY A 28 -4.75 9.00 -4.85
N SER A 29 -3.91 10.03 -4.64
CA SER A 29 -2.83 10.43 -5.59
C SER A 29 -1.43 10.27 -5.01
N GLY A 30 -1.29 9.59 -3.87
CA GLY A 30 -0.04 9.49 -3.13
C GLY A 30 0.90 8.38 -3.63
N ILE A 31 1.89 8.08 -2.78
CA ILE A 31 2.94 7.07 -3.05
C ILE A 31 2.31 5.69 -3.28
N GLY A 32 1.34 5.29 -2.45
CA GLY A 32 0.69 3.98 -2.57
C GLY A 32 0.00 3.79 -3.93
N PHE A 33 -0.75 4.80 -4.43
CA PHE A 33 -1.38 4.74 -5.74
C PHE A 33 -0.34 4.68 -6.88
N SER A 34 0.69 5.52 -6.82
CA SER A 34 1.76 5.52 -7.83
C SER A 34 2.53 4.20 -7.86
N THR A 35 2.77 3.61 -6.69
CA THR A 35 3.37 2.29 -6.53
C THR A 35 2.48 1.20 -7.13
N SER A 36 1.18 1.23 -6.86
CA SER A 36 0.19 0.29 -7.42
C SER A 36 0.17 0.36 -8.94
N LYS A 37 0.12 1.58 -9.48
CA LYS A 37 0.20 1.82 -10.94
C LYS A 37 1.48 1.22 -11.52
N ARG A 38 2.63 1.47 -10.90
CA ARG A 38 3.91 0.97 -11.42
C ARG A 38 3.99 -0.56 -11.38
N PHE A 39 3.50 -1.20 -10.34
CA PHE A 39 3.45 -2.66 -10.29
C PHE A 39 2.58 -3.25 -11.40
N LEU A 40 1.43 -2.65 -11.72
CA LEU A 40 0.59 -3.06 -12.85
C LEU A 40 1.34 -2.92 -14.18
N GLU A 41 2.02 -1.79 -14.41
CA GLU A 41 2.83 -1.55 -15.61
C GLU A 41 3.98 -2.56 -15.76
N GLU A 42 4.39 -3.18 -14.67
CA GLU A 42 5.38 -4.26 -14.64
C GLU A 42 4.75 -5.67 -14.64
N GLY A 43 3.43 -5.78 -14.90
CA GLY A 43 2.73 -7.05 -15.09
C GLY A 43 2.24 -7.75 -13.83
N ALA A 44 2.20 -7.05 -12.68
CA ALA A 44 1.68 -7.60 -11.43
C ALA A 44 0.15 -7.56 -11.38
N ASN A 45 -0.44 -8.44 -10.55
CA ASN A 45 -1.77 -8.25 -9.99
C ASN A 45 -1.65 -7.52 -8.66
N ILE A 46 -2.59 -6.65 -8.34
CA ILE A 46 -2.54 -5.87 -7.11
C ILE A 46 -3.81 -6.00 -6.27
N PHE A 47 -3.61 -6.01 -4.96
CA PHE A 47 -4.65 -5.84 -3.96
C PHE A 47 -4.35 -4.59 -3.16
N ILE A 48 -5.26 -3.62 -3.16
CA ILE A 48 -5.05 -2.34 -2.47
C ILE A 48 -6.01 -2.17 -1.31
N SER A 49 -5.59 -1.46 -0.28
CA SER A 49 -6.47 -1.08 0.82
C SER A 49 -6.37 0.40 1.16
N ASP A 50 -7.42 0.94 1.73
CA ASP A 50 -7.50 2.29 2.27
C ASP A 50 -8.62 2.36 3.33
N VAL A 51 -8.62 3.40 4.16
CA VAL A 51 -9.69 3.65 5.15
C VAL A 51 -10.89 4.39 4.54
N HIS A 52 -10.78 4.91 3.32
CA HIS A 52 -11.81 5.72 2.67
C HIS A 52 -12.43 5.02 1.48
N GLN A 53 -13.69 4.56 1.62
CA GLN A 53 -14.40 3.82 0.58
C GLN A 53 -14.42 4.55 -0.78
N GLY A 54 -14.85 5.80 -0.82
CA GLY A 54 -14.96 6.52 -2.10
C GLY A 54 -13.63 6.69 -2.82
N ARG A 55 -12.53 6.96 -2.09
CA ARG A 55 -11.19 7.03 -2.68
C ARG A 55 -10.69 5.67 -3.14
N LEU A 56 -11.00 4.61 -2.39
CA LEU A 56 -10.65 3.24 -2.75
C LEU A 56 -11.34 2.82 -4.05
N ASP A 57 -12.65 3.05 -4.16
CA ASP A 57 -13.43 2.73 -5.36
C ASP A 57 -12.92 3.47 -6.58
N GLU A 58 -12.62 4.76 -6.44
CA GLU A 58 -12.03 5.58 -7.50
C GLU A 58 -10.64 5.05 -7.92
N ALA A 59 -9.79 4.72 -6.96
CA ALA A 59 -8.46 4.18 -7.21
C ALA A 59 -8.52 2.85 -7.97
N ILE A 60 -9.37 1.91 -7.51
CA ILE A 60 -9.58 0.62 -8.19
C ILE A 60 -10.06 0.84 -9.63
N ASN A 61 -11.05 1.71 -9.83
CA ASN A 61 -11.57 1.99 -11.15
C ASN A 61 -10.51 2.61 -12.08
N ASN A 62 -9.69 3.52 -11.57
CA ASN A 62 -8.63 4.16 -12.37
C ASN A 62 -7.51 3.19 -12.70
N LEU A 63 -7.11 2.31 -11.77
CA LEU A 63 -6.09 1.30 -12.01
C LEU A 63 -6.57 0.22 -13.00
N ARG A 64 -7.84 -0.19 -12.92
CA ARG A 64 -8.45 -1.14 -13.87
C ARG A 64 -8.47 -0.64 -15.32
N LYS A 65 -8.58 0.69 -15.53
CA LYS A 65 -8.53 1.29 -16.89
C LYS A 65 -7.20 1.10 -17.58
N LEU A 66 -6.13 0.77 -16.86
CA LEU A 66 -4.82 0.49 -17.47
C LEU A 66 -4.80 -0.86 -18.21
N ASP A 67 -5.70 -1.78 -17.87
CA ASP A 67 -5.82 -3.12 -18.47
C ASP A 67 -4.50 -3.92 -18.50
N MET A 68 -3.72 -3.82 -17.42
CA MET A 68 -2.37 -4.41 -17.33
C MET A 68 -2.24 -5.54 -16.30
N GLY A 69 -3.31 -5.84 -15.56
CA GLY A 69 -3.35 -6.87 -14.53
C GLY A 69 -4.62 -6.78 -13.71
N GLU A 70 -4.82 -7.73 -12.80
CA GLU A 70 -5.98 -7.74 -11.93
C GLU A 70 -5.82 -6.71 -10.81
N VAL A 71 -6.92 -5.99 -10.52
CA VAL A 71 -6.98 -4.98 -9.45
C VAL A 71 -8.16 -5.30 -8.54
N ASN A 72 -7.86 -5.61 -7.30
CA ASN A 72 -8.83 -5.85 -6.23
C ASN A 72 -8.48 -5.03 -4.99
N GLY A 73 -9.39 -4.93 -4.04
CA GLY A 73 -9.11 -4.20 -2.81
C GLY A 73 -10.27 -4.24 -1.83
N CYS A 74 -10.01 -3.80 -0.60
CA CYS A 74 -11.02 -3.64 0.44
C CYS A 74 -10.66 -2.49 1.39
N LEU A 75 -11.65 -2.07 2.18
CA LEU A 75 -11.40 -1.19 3.32
C LEU A 75 -10.51 -1.89 4.34
N CYS A 76 -9.59 -1.14 4.93
CA CYS A 76 -8.79 -1.59 6.06
C CYS A 76 -8.20 -0.39 6.80
N ASP A 77 -8.55 -0.28 8.08
CA ASP A 77 -7.81 0.51 9.04
C ASP A 77 -6.66 -0.34 9.60
N VAL A 78 -5.43 0.06 9.36
CA VAL A 78 -4.24 -0.66 9.82
C VAL A 78 -4.06 -0.65 11.36
N THR A 79 -4.87 0.12 12.08
CA THR A 79 -4.92 0.10 13.54
C THR A 79 -5.86 -0.99 14.08
N ASN A 80 -6.71 -1.59 13.24
CA ASN A 80 -7.71 -2.59 13.59
C ASN A 80 -7.25 -4.00 13.18
N ASP A 81 -7.00 -4.87 14.14
CA ASP A 81 -6.51 -6.23 13.90
C ASP A 81 -7.51 -7.09 13.12
N GLU A 82 -8.83 -6.93 13.35
CA GLU A 82 -9.87 -7.69 12.65
C GLU A 82 -9.95 -7.28 11.16
N GLU A 83 -9.85 -5.97 10.87
CA GLU A 83 -9.86 -5.48 9.49
C GLU A 83 -8.59 -5.92 8.73
N ILE A 84 -7.45 -5.96 9.41
CA ILE A 84 -6.21 -6.50 8.83
C ILE A 84 -6.39 -7.98 8.47
N GLU A 85 -6.94 -8.79 9.36
CA GLU A 85 -7.21 -10.21 9.07
C GLU A 85 -8.18 -10.36 7.90
N MET A 86 -9.28 -9.60 7.89
CA MET A 86 -10.23 -9.60 6.77
C MET A 86 -9.57 -9.20 5.45
N MET A 87 -8.69 -8.20 5.44
CA MET A 87 -7.95 -7.76 4.26
C MET A 87 -7.05 -8.88 3.70
N PHE A 88 -6.24 -9.54 4.54
CA PHE A 88 -5.40 -10.66 4.09
C PHE A 88 -6.25 -11.83 3.58
N ASN A 89 -7.33 -12.17 4.26
CA ASN A 89 -8.26 -13.21 3.81
C ASN A 89 -8.92 -12.87 2.47
N ALA A 90 -9.29 -11.61 2.24
CA ALA A 90 -9.85 -11.15 0.98
C ALA A 90 -8.80 -11.20 -0.15
N ALA A 91 -7.56 -10.78 0.12
CA ALA A 91 -6.47 -10.85 -0.84
C ALA A 91 -6.16 -12.29 -1.25
N LEU A 92 -6.12 -13.23 -0.30
CA LEU A 92 -5.87 -14.65 -0.56
C LEU A 92 -7.04 -15.36 -1.27
N LYS A 93 -8.26 -14.83 -1.18
CA LYS A 93 -9.39 -15.30 -2.01
C LYS A 93 -9.26 -14.87 -3.48
N CYS A 94 -8.68 -13.70 -3.73
CA CYS A 94 -8.42 -13.22 -5.08
C CYS A 94 -7.18 -13.89 -5.69
N TYR A 95 -6.14 -14.11 -4.89
CA TYR A 95 -4.85 -14.60 -5.36
C TYR A 95 -4.38 -15.78 -4.51
N PRO A 96 -3.89 -16.87 -5.11
CA PRO A 96 -3.52 -18.09 -4.37
C PRO A 96 -2.36 -17.88 -3.40
N HIS A 97 -1.56 -16.83 -3.59
CA HIS A 97 -0.46 -16.42 -2.72
C HIS A 97 -0.12 -14.95 -2.96
N LEU A 98 0.52 -14.32 -1.98
CA LEU A 98 1.10 -12.98 -2.11
C LEU A 98 2.63 -13.08 -2.28
N ASN A 99 3.20 -12.29 -3.19
CA ASN A 99 4.65 -12.23 -3.41
C ASN A 99 5.29 -11.04 -2.71
N ALA A 100 4.54 -9.96 -2.49
CA ALA A 100 5.01 -8.83 -1.71
C ALA A 100 3.86 -8.14 -0.97
N VAL A 101 4.21 -7.54 0.16
CA VAL A 101 3.36 -6.59 0.90
C VAL A 101 4.09 -5.26 0.99
N ILE A 102 3.48 -4.21 0.44
CA ILE A 102 3.99 -2.85 0.52
C ILE A 102 3.25 -2.16 1.67
N ASN A 103 3.92 -2.03 2.77
CA ASN A 103 3.42 -1.41 3.98
C ASN A 103 3.62 0.11 3.88
N ASN A 104 2.61 0.78 3.35
CA ASN A 104 2.69 2.20 2.99
C ASN A 104 1.78 3.10 3.85
N ALA A 105 0.88 2.52 4.64
CA ALA A 105 0.04 3.30 5.54
C ALA A 105 0.87 4.08 6.55
N GLY A 106 0.56 5.37 6.68
CA GLY A 106 1.21 6.25 7.64
C GLY A 106 0.51 7.61 7.70
N LEU A 107 0.69 8.30 8.80
CA LEU A 107 0.21 9.66 8.99
C LEU A 107 1.40 10.57 9.31
N GLY A 108 1.39 11.78 8.75
CA GLY A 108 2.26 12.87 9.16
C GLY A 108 1.61 13.68 10.29
N GLY A 109 2.42 14.27 11.16
CA GLY A 109 1.99 15.29 12.11
C GLY A 109 2.47 16.67 11.63
N GLU A 110 1.57 17.64 11.51
CA GLU A 110 1.92 19.02 11.13
C GLU A 110 2.05 19.96 12.35
N SER A 111 2.12 19.38 13.54
CA SER A 111 2.13 20.13 14.81
C SER A 111 3.54 20.18 15.37
N LEU A 112 3.96 21.37 15.85
CA LEU A 112 5.16 21.45 16.67
C LEU A 112 4.98 20.58 17.91
N LEU A 113 6.01 19.88 18.35
CA LEU A 113 5.94 18.94 19.48
C LEU A 113 5.41 19.61 20.76
N GLU A 114 5.78 20.86 21.00
CA GLU A 114 5.32 21.66 22.14
C GLU A 114 3.81 21.95 22.14
N ASN A 115 3.15 21.83 20.98
CA ASN A 115 1.72 22.07 20.79
C ASN A 115 0.94 20.79 20.44
N MET A 116 1.62 19.65 20.34
CA MET A 116 1.00 18.39 19.99
C MET A 116 0.25 17.80 21.17
N SER A 117 -1.05 17.50 20.98
CA SER A 117 -1.82 16.79 22.02
C SER A 117 -1.41 15.30 22.07
N ASN A 118 -1.65 14.66 23.21
CA ASN A 118 -1.44 13.23 23.36
C ASN A 118 -2.25 12.43 22.34
N ASP A 119 -3.51 12.82 22.09
CA ASP A 119 -4.37 12.13 21.11
C ASP A 119 -3.81 12.21 19.69
N ALA A 120 -3.26 13.38 19.30
CA ALA A 120 -2.62 13.54 18.00
C ALA A 120 -1.33 12.69 17.88
N TRP A 121 -0.53 12.65 18.93
CA TRP A 121 0.63 11.79 19.02
C TRP A 121 0.25 10.31 18.91
N ASP A 122 -0.71 9.88 19.73
CA ASP A 122 -1.17 8.48 19.77
C ASP A 122 -1.75 8.04 18.42
N LEU A 123 -2.48 8.91 17.73
CA LEU A 123 -3.00 8.63 16.41
C LEU A 123 -1.87 8.37 15.40
N VAL A 124 -0.87 9.26 15.35
CA VAL A 124 0.28 9.11 14.44
C VAL A 124 1.04 7.82 14.75
N MET A 125 1.34 7.56 16.02
CA MET A 125 2.06 6.36 16.45
C MET A 125 1.27 5.09 16.18
N ASN A 126 -0.05 5.12 16.41
CA ASN A 126 -0.91 3.95 16.17
C ASN A 126 -0.98 3.58 14.68
N VAL A 127 -1.09 4.55 13.79
CA VAL A 127 -1.12 4.27 12.35
C VAL A 127 0.28 3.93 11.84
N THR A 128 1.28 4.77 12.14
CA THR A 128 2.59 4.72 11.46
C THR A 128 3.50 3.63 12.03
N LEU A 129 3.51 3.43 13.35
CA LEU A 129 4.36 2.43 13.99
C LEU A 129 3.60 1.13 14.29
N ASN A 130 2.50 1.23 15.08
CA ASN A 130 1.76 0.06 15.49
C ASN A 130 1.05 -0.60 14.31
N GLY A 131 0.47 0.17 13.40
CA GLY A 131 -0.14 -0.32 12.16
C GLY A 131 0.87 -1.05 11.28
N ALA A 132 2.06 -0.46 11.09
CA ALA A 132 3.13 -1.11 10.35
C ALA A 132 3.54 -2.46 10.97
N MET A 133 3.69 -2.52 12.29
CA MET A 133 3.99 -3.77 13.02
C MET A 133 2.87 -4.81 12.84
N LYS A 134 1.60 -4.39 12.97
CA LYS A 134 0.45 -5.29 12.82
C LYS A 134 0.37 -5.89 11.42
N ILE A 135 0.54 -5.06 10.38
CA ILE A 135 0.60 -5.53 8.98
C ILE A 135 1.75 -6.51 8.78
N MET A 136 2.96 -6.22 9.28
CA MET A 136 4.09 -7.16 9.19
C MET A 136 3.79 -8.48 9.89
N ARG A 137 3.21 -8.43 11.09
CA ARG A 137 2.82 -9.63 11.86
C ARG A 137 1.85 -10.51 11.08
N ALA A 138 0.85 -9.93 10.42
CA ALA A 138 -0.12 -10.66 9.60
C ALA A 138 0.48 -11.15 8.28
N ALA A 139 1.39 -10.38 7.67
CA ALA A 139 2.01 -10.72 6.40
C ALA A 139 3.03 -11.86 6.49
N ILE A 140 3.79 -11.96 7.58
CA ILE A 140 4.89 -12.93 7.71
C ILE A 140 4.46 -14.39 7.47
N PRO A 141 3.37 -14.91 8.07
CA PRO A 141 2.94 -16.29 7.81
C PRO A 141 2.63 -16.55 6.33
N VAL A 142 1.90 -15.62 5.71
CA VAL A 142 1.48 -15.72 4.29
C VAL A 142 2.68 -15.66 3.35
N LEU A 143 3.63 -14.76 3.61
CA LEU A 143 4.80 -14.57 2.76
C LEU A 143 5.86 -15.65 2.92
N LYS A 144 5.92 -16.32 4.09
CA LYS A 144 6.81 -17.49 4.27
C LYS A 144 6.51 -18.60 3.29
N GLU A 145 5.24 -18.87 3.00
CA GLU A 145 4.84 -19.92 2.06
C GLU A 145 5.23 -19.61 0.62
N SER A 146 5.17 -18.32 0.24
CA SER A 146 5.49 -17.85 -1.12
C SER A 146 6.95 -17.41 -1.30
N GLN A 147 7.75 -17.41 -0.23
CA GLN A 147 9.08 -16.80 -0.19
C GLN A 147 9.03 -15.31 -0.60
N GLY A 148 7.97 -14.63 -0.18
CA GLY A 148 7.70 -13.24 -0.51
C GLY A 148 8.48 -12.25 0.34
N VAL A 149 8.26 -10.95 0.08
CA VAL A 149 8.97 -9.85 0.74
C VAL A 149 8.01 -8.84 1.35
N ILE A 150 8.46 -8.12 2.37
CA ILE A 150 7.80 -6.92 2.92
C ILE A 150 8.65 -5.71 2.60
N VAL A 151 8.03 -4.67 2.09
CA VAL A 151 8.66 -3.36 1.91
C VAL A 151 7.93 -2.35 2.81
N ASN A 152 8.63 -1.79 3.79
CA ASN A 152 8.10 -0.71 4.61
C ASN A 152 8.48 0.64 4.00
N ASN A 153 7.47 1.44 3.67
CA ASN A 153 7.68 2.82 3.25
C ASN A 153 7.89 3.67 4.51
N ALA A 154 9.10 4.17 4.68
CA ALA A 154 9.49 4.99 5.83
C ALA A 154 9.82 6.42 5.39
N SER A 155 9.86 7.33 6.36
CA SER A 155 10.22 8.73 6.13
C SER A 155 11.37 9.14 7.04
N VAL A 156 12.18 10.08 6.57
CA VAL A 156 13.21 10.74 7.39
C VAL A 156 12.62 11.68 8.43
N LEU A 157 11.33 12.00 8.29
CA LEU A 157 10.58 12.87 9.20
C LEU A 157 9.72 12.10 10.21
N GLY A 158 9.77 10.78 10.17
CA GLY A 158 8.99 9.91 11.04
C GLY A 158 9.83 9.25 12.10
#